data_7e8515187c6b43f732a31a8a0029bff9
#
_entry.id   7e8515187c6b43f732a31a8a0029bff9
#
_cell.length_a   1.000
_cell.length_b   1.000
_cell.length_c   1.000
_cell.angle_alpha   90.00
_cell.angle_beta   90.00
_cell.angle_gamma   90.00
#
_symmetry.space_group_name_H-M   'P 1'
#
loop_
_entity.id
_entity.type
_entity.pdbx_description
1 polymer ?
#
loop_
_entity_poly.entity_id
_entity_poly.type
_entity_poly.pdbx_seq_one_letter_code
_entity_poly.pdbx_strand_id
1 'polypeptide(L)'
;MRKRNPTDGLRLSVRPSRQAIGRIGGGVHLLVQAVPPAPPVRPDRRPVAMALVIDRSGSMGSPAVAGAAAAGKSPLKASGDTGVADKLSFVKAATVRLLDLMQDGDAVALVTFDDTVSVVKPLTVLDARARRGLAAAISNVTVGGSTFLEGGFRAGLEQLHAEARQQYGCKLVLLSDGEANVGEQRPAVLAEVAAGAAHGGITTSTLGVGFDYNIALMSTVAEAGNGDFSHIPALEALDQILREEFTTAAEVTARNVEVSLDLPERLAFGTNLNGYRQESTETGFKVFIGDLVRTKEFLFEITTPVPIEGEELVIQAHASYRDVDDSPRQAAAQVIMRTCSADEALENPVDEEVISKLLVQLPAQAEMATVLAYEAGDFNTASAALQASRAAMAAMRRQYGAIASARSEMASWQSRLDSLMMRSEAHDLSGPELKRMFAASYGMSRSRPMRGPMM
;
A
#
# COMPACT_ATOMS: atom_id res chain seq x y z
N MET A 1 -25.98 24.18 15.94
CA MET A 1 -25.80 23.02 15.05
C MET A 1 -26.03 23.44 13.61
N ARG A 2 -24.95 23.64 12.81
CA ARG A 2 -25.11 23.87 11.36
C ARG A 2 -25.50 22.55 10.73
N LYS A 3 -26.60 22.50 9.98
CA LYS A 3 -26.94 21.36 9.11
C LYS A 3 -25.79 21.19 8.11
N ARG A 4 -25.03 20.12 8.23
CA ARG A 4 -24.04 19.73 7.21
C ARG A 4 -24.79 19.39 5.92
N ASN A 5 -24.28 19.87 4.79
CA ASN A 5 -24.79 19.52 3.46
C ASN A 5 -24.59 18.01 3.22
N PRO A 6 -25.49 17.32 2.50
CA PRO A 6 -25.31 15.92 2.10
C PRO A 6 -24.02 15.63 1.33
N THR A 7 -23.33 16.67 0.82
CA THR A 7 -22.06 16.60 0.10
C THR A 7 -20.82 16.49 1.01
N ASP A 8 -20.98 16.53 2.34
CA ASP A 8 -19.86 16.55 3.30
C ASP A 8 -19.36 15.17 3.72
N GLY A 9 -19.86 14.07 3.15
CA GLY A 9 -19.47 12.68 3.46
C GLY A 9 -18.52 12.07 2.42
N LEU A 10 -18.05 10.85 2.75
CA LEU A 10 -17.37 9.99 1.78
C LEU A 10 -18.30 9.73 0.59
N ARG A 11 -17.77 9.86 -0.61
CA ARG A 11 -18.49 9.51 -1.84
C ARG A 11 -17.99 8.17 -2.36
N LEU A 12 -18.93 7.26 -2.52
CA LEU A 12 -18.70 5.95 -3.10
C LEU A 12 -19.25 5.94 -4.53
N SER A 13 -18.55 5.30 -5.46
CA SER A 13 -19.06 5.03 -6.80
C SER A 13 -18.66 3.64 -7.26
N VAL A 14 -19.49 3.03 -8.09
CA VAL A 14 -19.27 1.74 -8.74
C VAL A 14 -19.50 1.91 -10.22
N ARG A 15 -18.50 1.57 -11.04
CA ARG A 15 -18.53 1.74 -12.49
C ARG A 15 -18.08 0.44 -13.18
N PRO A 16 -18.88 -0.15 -14.04
CA PRO A 16 -18.49 -1.32 -14.79
C PRO A 16 -17.73 -0.92 -16.06
N SER A 17 -16.83 -1.77 -16.53
CA SER A 17 -16.17 -1.58 -17.81
C SER A 17 -17.16 -1.61 -19.01
N ARG A 18 -18.32 -2.27 -18.81
CA ARG A 18 -19.49 -2.27 -19.72
C ARG A 18 -20.75 -2.46 -18.89
N GLN A 19 -21.86 -1.87 -19.31
CA GLN A 19 -23.15 -2.03 -18.61
C GLN A 19 -23.90 -3.31 -18.99
N ALA A 20 -23.34 -4.10 -19.91
CA ALA A 20 -23.93 -5.36 -20.35
C ALA A 20 -22.93 -6.51 -20.19
N ILE A 21 -23.39 -7.65 -19.68
CA ILE A 21 -22.64 -8.89 -19.52
C ILE A 21 -23.14 -9.91 -20.54
N GLY A 22 -22.23 -10.39 -21.41
CA GLY A 22 -22.53 -11.44 -22.38
C GLY A 22 -22.38 -12.85 -21.81
N ARG A 23 -23.08 -13.79 -22.45
CA ARG A 23 -23.17 -15.20 -22.01
C ARG A 23 -21.88 -16.01 -22.08
N ILE A 24 -20.88 -15.63 -22.87
CA ILE A 24 -19.67 -16.44 -23.08
C ILE A 24 -18.42 -15.57 -22.98
N GLY A 25 -17.58 -15.86 -21.99
CA GLY A 25 -16.13 -15.65 -22.05
C GLY A 25 -15.60 -14.23 -21.91
N GLY A 26 -16.37 -13.29 -21.41
CA GLY A 26 -15.85 -11.97 -21.11
C GLY A 26 -16.29 -11.50 -19.73
N GLY A 27 -15.41 -11.54 -18.74
CA GLY A 27 -15.66 -10.88 -17.48
C GLY A 27 -15.84 -9.38 -17.69
N VAL A 28 -16.71 -8.77 -16.89
CA VAL A 28 -16.82 -7.32 -16.79
C VAL A 28 -16.02 -6.92 -15.56
N HIS A 29 -15.24 -5.84 -15.66
CA HIS A 29 -14.50 -5.32 -14.53
C HIS A 29 -15.27 -4.20 -13.89
N LEU A 30 -15.33 -4.21 -12.57
CA LEU A 30 -15.89 -3.13 -11.76
C LEU A 30 -14.78 -2.30 -11.17
N LEU A 31 -14.86 -0.99 -11.35
CA LEU A 31 -14.08 0.01 -10.62
C LEU A 31 -14.92 0.55 -9.48
N VAL A 32 -14.47 0.36 -8.27
CA VAL A 32 -15.04 1.02 -7.08
C VAL A 32 -14.09 2.11 -6.62
N GLN A 33 -14.63 3.30 -6.42
CA GLN A 33 -13.88 4.47 -5.96
C GLN A 33 -14.49 4.97 -4.66
N ALA A 34 -13.64 5.12 -3.64
CA ALA A 34 -13.97 5.76 -2.38
C ALA A 34 -13.23 7.11 -2.32
N VAL A 35 -13.99 8.19 -2.45
CA VAL A 35 -13.48 9.56 -2.42
C VAL A 35 -13.69 10.13 -1.01
N PRO A 36 -12.63 10.52 -0.29
CA PRO A 36 -12.76 11.05 1.06
C PRO A 36 -13.54 12.36 1.06
N PRO A 37 -14.19 12.71 2.19
CA PRO A 37 -14.76 14.04 2.36
C PRO A 37 -13.66 15.09 2.32
N ALA A 38 -14.00 16.31 1.88
CA ALA A 38 -13.08 17.43 1.94
C ALA A 38 -12.62 17.66 3.39
N PRO A 39 -11.34 17.98 3.61
CA PRO A 39 -10.85 18.27 4.95
C PRO A 39 -11.64 19.45 5.52
N PRO A 40 -12.08 19.36 6.79
CA PRO A 40 -12.80 20.46 7.41
C PRO A 40 -11.86 21.67 7.48
N VAL A 41 -12.40 22.86 7.19
CA VAL A 41 -11.71 24.13 7.46
C VAL A 41 -11.69 24.34 8.98
N ARG A 42 -10.78 23.63 9.65
CA ARG A 42 -10.59 23.73 11.10
C ARG A 42 -9.13 24.08 11.39
N PRO A 43 -8.86 24.96 12.39
CA PRO A 43 -7.49 25.21 12.84
C PRO A 43 -6.88 23.97 13.52
N ASP A 44 -7.71 23.08 14.11
CA ASP A 44 -7.26 21.96 14.92
C ASP A 44 -7.53 20.62 14.18
N ARG A 45 -6.48 20.01 13.66
CA ARG A 45 -6.51 18.62 13.21
C ARG A 45 -6.50 17.66 14.40
N ARG A 46 -6.95 16.43 14.21
CA ARG A 46 -6.74 15.38 15.22
C ARG A 46 -5.23 15.17 15.44
N PRO A 47 -4.75 15.10 16.70
CA PRO A 47 -3.35 14.79 16.95
C PRO A 47 -3.01 13.36 16.50
N VAL A 48 -1.74 13.15 16.16
CA VAL A 48 -1.20 11.87 15.69
C VAL A 48 -0.36 11.24 16.79
N ALA A 49 -0.55 9.94 17.03
CA ALA A 49 0.38 9.13 17.80
C ALA A 49 1.15 8.22 16.84
N MET A 50 2.46 8.38 16.77
CA MET A 50 3.32 7.63 15.87
C MET A 50 4.31 6.76 16.65
N ALA A 51 4.27 5.44 16.42
CA ALA A 51 5.32 4.52 16.89
C ALA A 51 6.35 4.34 15.77
N LEU A 52 7.56 4.79 16.00
CA LEU A 52 8.71 4.60 15.12
C LEU A 52 9.48 3.37 15.58
N VAL A 53 9.48 2.32 14.77
CA VAL A 53 10.13 1.05 15.04
C VAL A 53 11.31 0.92 14.09
N ILE A 54 12.53 1.05 14.63
CA ILE A 54 13.75 1.21 13.85
C ILE A 54 14.66 0.00 14.05
N ASP A 55 14.99 -0.64 12.95
CA ASP A 55 16.05 -1.64 12.87
C ASP A 55 17.39 -0.98 13.18
N ARG A 56 18.15 -1.57 14.10
CA ARG A 56 19.52 -1.19 14.40
C ARG A 56 20.50 -2.35 14.25
N SER A 57 20.09 -3.42 13.52
CA SER A 57 20.92 -4.59 13.24
C SER A 57 22.25 -4.23 12.58
N GLY A 58 23.16 -5.20 12.51
CA GLY A 58 24.52 -4.99 11.98
C GLY A 58 24.56 -4.41 10.56
N SER A 59 23.59 -4.76 9.71
CA SER A 59 23.47 -4.26 8.34
C SER A 59 23.19 -2.75 8.28
N MET A 60 22.53 -2.18 9.28
CA MET A 60 22.28 -0.74 9.39
C MET A 60 23.57 0.09 9.58
N GLY A 61 24.67 -0.53 10.00
CA GLY A 61 26.02 0.07 10.05
C GLY A 61 26.74 0.10 8.70
N SER A 62 26.15 -0.48 7.66
CA SER A 62 26.78 -0.48 6.33
C SER A 62 26.72 0.91 5.69
N PRO A 63 27.74 1.26 4.84
CA PRO A 63 27.76 2.55 4.16
C PRO A 63 26.49 2.80 3.33
N ALA A 64 25.97 4.00 3.42
CA ALA A 64 24.77 4.46 2.72
C ALA A 64 24.89 4.54 1.18
N VAL A 65 25.96 4.04 0.58
CA VAL A 65 26.52 4.45 -0.74
C VAL A 65 26.18 3.51 -1.90
N ALA A 66 25.42 2.45 -1.72
CA ALA A 66 25.17 1.49 -2.82
C ALA A 66 24.49 2.11 -4.07
N GLY A 67 23.74 3.22 -3.93
CA GLY A 67 23.12 3.93 -5.06
C GLY A 67 23.95 5.08 -5.66
N ALA A 68 24.82 5.72 -4.87
CA ALA A 68 25.57 6.91 -5.30
C ALA A 68 26.80 6.56 -6.16
N ALA A 69 27.40 5.41 -5.93
CA ALA A 69 28.56 4.96 -6.73
C ALA A 69 28.17 4.64 -8.19
N ALA A 70 26.95 4.13 -8.42
CA ALA A 70 26.44 3.85 -9.75
C ALA A 70 26.07 5.12 -10.55
N ALA A 71 25.84 6.25 -9.86
CA ALA A 71 25.46 7.53 -10.46
C ALA A 71 26.61 8.54 -10.63
N GLY A 72 27.85 8.15 -10.32
CA GLY A 72 29.03 9.04 -10.43
C GLY A 72 29.00 10.24 -9.47
N LYS A 73 28.17 10.23 -8.45
CA LYS A 73 28.10 11.29 -7.42
C LYS A 73 28.99 10.91 -6.22
N SER A 74 29.80 11.86 -5.80
CA SER A 74 30.62 11.69 -4.58
C SER A 74 29.72 11.43 -3.36
N PRO A 75 30.12 10.52 -2.47
CA PRO A 75 29.37 10.25 -1.23
C PRO A 75 29.17 11.54 -0.42
N LEU A 76 27.94 11.74 0.08
CA LEU A 76 27.64 12.84 0.97
C LEU A 76 28.47 12.69 2.25
N LYS A 77 29.28 13.70 2.57
CA LYS A 77 30.02 13.75 3.82
C LYS A 77 29.08 14.17 4.94
N ALA A 78 29.03 13.38 6.01
CA ALA A 78 28.44 13.85 7.25
C ALA A 78 29.17 15.12 7.72
N SER A 79 28.45 16.15 8.12
CA SER A 79 29.05 17.40 8.61
C SER A 79 29.84 17.10 9.90
N GLY A 80 31.15 17.00 9.78
CA GLY A 80 32.05 16.94 10.92
C GLY A 80 32.91 15.69 11.10
N ASP A 81 32.75 14.65 10.26
CA ASP A 81 33.58 13.44 10.35
C ASP A 81 34.08 13.00 8.95
N THR A 82 35.27 12.42 8.89
CA THR A 82 35.92 11.96 7.66
C THR A 82 35.37 10.61 7.16
N GLY A 83 34.30 10.09 7.74
CA GLY A 83 33.67 8.80 7.42
C GLY A 83 32.48 8.92 6.46
N VAL A 84 32.21 7.86 5.69
CA VAL A 84 30.97 7.68 4.92
C VAL A 84 29.84 7.42 5.92
N ALA A 85 28.76 8.20 5.86
CA ALA A 85 27.61 8.00 6.74
C ALA A 85 26.97 6.62 6.51
N ASP A 86 26.65 5.91 7.58
CA ASP A 86 25.95 4.63 7.55
C ASP A 86 24.41 4.82 7.43
N LYS A 87 23.68 3.74 7.12
CA LYS A 87 22.23 3.75 6.97
C LYS A 87 21.53 4.24 8.24
N LEU A 88 21.99 3.81 9.42
CA LEU A 88 21.41 4.20 10.71
C LEU A 88 21.55 5.70 10.96
N SER A 89 22.64 6.31 10.60
CA SER A 89 22.87 7.76 10.73
C SER A 89 21.86 8.57 9.91
N PHE A 90 21.51 8.13 8.69
CA PHE A 90 20.48 8.76 7.88
C PHE A 90 19.08 8.59 8.49
N VAL A 91 18.76 7.38 8.97
CA VAL A 91 17.47 7.13 9.66
C VAL A 91 17.34 8.02 10.90
N LYS A 92 18.38 8.15 11.71
CA LYS A 92 18.42 9.04 12.86
C LYS A 92 18.17 10.50 12.47
N ALA A 93 18.87 10.98 11.46
CA ALA A 93 18.71 12.35 10.98
C ALA A 93 17.31 12.63 10.44
N ALA A 94 16.75 11.73 9.63
CA ALA A 94 15.39 11.83 9.10
C ALA A 94 14.33 11.79 10.22
N THR A 95 14.54 10.93 11.22
CA THR A 95 13.63 10.83 12.39
C THR A 95 13.64 12.12 13.22
N VAL A 96 14.79 12.74 13.42
CA VAL A 96 14.87 14.05 14.12
C VAL A 96 14.12 15.12 13.31
N ARG A 97 14.32 15.19 11.99
CA ARG A 97 13.59 16.16 11.15
C ARG A 97 12.08 15.91 11.14
N LEU A 98 11.62 14.66 11.26
CA LEU A 98 10.22 14.35 11.43
C LEU A 98 9.63 14.98 12.68
N LEU A 99 10.37 14.99 13.82
CA LEU A 99 9.91 15.62 15.04
C LEU A 99 9.66 17.13 14.90
N ASP A 100 10.41 17.80 14.00
CA ASP A 100 10.23 19.23 13.72
C ASP A 100 8.96 19.54 12.93
N LEU A 101 8.42 18.55 12.23
CA LEU A 101 7.17 18.67 11.46
C LEU A 101 5.92 18.42 12.31
N MET A 102 6.06 17.64 13.36
CA MET A 102 4.94 17.30 14.24
C MET A 102 4.59 18.51 15.13
N GLN A 103 3.32 18.62 15.51
CA GLN A 103 2.83 19.73 16.35
C GLN A 103 2.92 19.36 17.84
N ASP A 104 2.89 20.37 18.70
CA ASP A 104 2.69 20.14 20.12
C ASP A 104 1.32 19.49 20.34
N GLY A 105 1.29 18.46 21.19
CA GLY A 105 0.11 17.62 21.37
C GLY A 105 0.10 16.35 20.52
N ASP A 106 0.90 16.23 19.45
CA ASP A 106 1.17 14.92 18.84
C ASP A 106 1.98 14.05 19.82
N ALA A 107 2.03 12.75 19.61
CA ALA A 107 2.77 11.84 20.46
C ALA A 107 3.68 10.91 19.64
N VAL A 108 4.85 10.59 20.16
CA VAL A 108 5.83 9.71 19.52
C VAL A 108 6.33 8.67 20.51
N ALA A 109 6.39 7.41 20.06
CA ALA A 109 7.17 6.35 20.68
C ALA A 109 8.36 6.00 19.80
N LEU A 110 9.49 5.67 20.42
CA LEU A 110 10.68 5.19 19.75
C LEU A 110 11.04 3.80 20.24
N VAL A 111 10.94 2.83 19.38
CA VAL A 111 11.34 1.44 19.61
C VAL A 111 12.50 1.13 18.67
N THR A 112 13.51 0.44 19.15
CA THR A 112 14.58 -0.10 18.32
C THR A 112 14.70 -1.61 18.53
N PHE A 113 15.14 -2.30 17.50
CA PHE A 113 15.38 -3.74 17.58
C PHE A 113 16.67 -4.14 16.85
N ASP A 114 17.31 -5.17 17.40
CA ASP A 114 18.37 -5.98 16.81
C ASP A 114 18.09 -7.44 17.20
N ASP A 115 18.98 -8.15 17.87
CA ASP A 115 18.71 -9.42 18.56
C ASP A 115 17.86 -9.25 19.83
N THR A 116 17.70 -8.01 20.28
CA THR A 116 16.87 -7.58 21.41
C THR A 116 15.93 -6.44 21.01
N VAL A 117 14.91 -6.21 21.83
CA VAL A 117 13.97 -5.10 21.63
C VAL A 117 14.15 -4.08 22.74
N SER A 118 14.22 -2.80 22.38
CA SER A 118 14.32 -1.71 23.34
C SER A 118 13.27 -0.63 23.06
N VAL A 119 12.43 -0.36 24.05
CA VAL A 119 11.59 0.84 24.06
C VAL A 119 12.45 2.01 24.53
N VAL A 120 13.11 2.68 23.57
CA VAL A 120 14.03 3.80 23.84
C VAL A 120 13.28 4.99 24.44
N LYS A 121 12.06 5.23 23.94
CA LYS A 121 11.10 6.18 24.49
C LYS A 121 9.69 5.61 24.39
N PRO A 122 8.97 5.48 25.50
CA PRO A 122 7.54 5.15 25.46
C PRO A 122 6.76 6.28 24.79
N LEU A 123 5.48 6.02 24.44
CA LEU A 123 4.63 7.03 23.82
C LEU A 123 4.63 8.31 24.67
N THR A 124 5.14 9.37 24.09
CA THR A 124 5.39 10.65 24.78
C THR A 124 4.74 11.77 23.98
N VAL A 125 3.88 12.56 24.63
CA VAL A 125 3.26 13.75 24.05
C VAL A 125 4.34 14.81 23.80
N LEU A 126 4.32 15.40 22.61
CA LEU A 126 5.32 16.36 22.16
C LEU A 126 5.07 17.74 22.73
N ASP A 127 6.10 18.26 23.34
CA ASP A 127 6.37 19.67 23.65
C ASP A 127 7.85 19.95 23.35
N ALA A 128 8.29 21.16 23.57
CA ALA A 128 9.68 21.56 23.33
C ALA A 128 10.70 20.74 24.15
N ARG A 129 10.34 20.24 25.34
CA ARG A 129 11.21 19.42 26.20
C ARG A 129 11.25 17.98 25.68
N ALA A 130 10.08 17.41 25.37
CA ALA A 130 9.95 16.06 24.84
C ALA A 130 10.70 15.91 23.49
N ARG A 131 10.60 16.90 22.59
CA ARG A 131 11.33 16.90 21.30
C ARG A 131 12.84 16.81 21.53
N ARG A 132 13.41 17.65 22.42
CA ARG A 132 14.84 17.59 22.73
C ARG A 132 15.24 16.24 23.34
N GLY A 133 14.41 15.70 24.22
CA GLY A 133 14.65 14.39 24.83
C GLY A 133 14.61 13.25 23.82
N LEU A 134 13.65 13.27 22.88
CA LEU A 134 13.55 12.31 21.77
C LEU A 134 14.73 12.44 20.81
N ALA A 135 15.09 13.66 20.40
CA ALA A 135 16.23 13.89 19.51
C ALA A 135 17.55 13.38 20.12
N ALA A 136 17.75 13.60 21.43
CA ALA A 136 18.91 13.05 22.12
C ALA A 136 18.86 11.51 22.18
N ALA A 137 17.69 10.92 22.46
CA ALA A 137 17.53 9.47 22.50
C ALA A 137 17.80 8.83 21.13
N ILE A 138 17.27 9.42 20.03
CA ILE A 138 17.52 9.00 18.66
C ILE A 138 19.03 9.06 18.35
N SER A 139 19.70 10.15 18.71
CA SER A 139 21.13 10.35 18.44
C SER A 139 22.01 9.29 19.11
N ASN A 140 21.58 8.78 20.26
CA ASN A 140 22.30 7.76 21.04
C ASN A 140 22.06 6.32 20.59
N VAL A 141 21.16 6.07 19.65
CA VAL A 141 20.97 4.72 19.07
C VAL A 141 22.24 4.28 18.36
N THR A 142 22.72 3.09 18.65
CA THR A 142 23.92 2.48 18.06
C THR A 142 23.57 1.19 17.34
N VAL A 143 24.38 0.81 16.37
CA VAL A 143 24.26 -0.46 15.65
C VAL A 143 24.42 -1.62 16.62
N GLY A 144 23.63 -2.68 16.44
CA GLY A 144 23.60 -3.90 17.25
C GLY A 144 23.90 -5.17 16.46
N GLY A 145 23.19 -6.24 16.79
CA GLY A 145 23.44 -7.60 16.26
C GLY A 145 22.49 -8.01 15.12
N SER A 146 21.67 -9.05 15.38
CA SER A 146 20.73 -9.68 14.45
C SER A 146 19.45 -8.86 14.23
N THR A 147 18.43 -9.45 13.58
CA THR A 147 17.19 -8.72 13.19
C THR A 147 15.96 -9.42 13.77
N PHE A 148 15.52 -9.02 14.98
CA PHE A 148 14.29 -9.50 15.62
C PHE A 148 13.10 -8.58 15.28
N LEU A 149 12.72 -8.58 14.00
CA LEU A 149 11.69 -7.70 13.45
C LEU A 149 10.33 -7.88 14.14
N GLU A 150 9.89 -9.14 14.36
CA GLU A 150 8.63 -9.43 15.05
C GLU A 150 8.56 -8.76 16.43
N GLY A 151 9.63 -8.92 17.22
CA GLY A 151 9.69 -8.33 18.55
C GLY A 151 9.59 -6.80 18.53
N GLY A 152 10.32 -6.16 17.63
CA GLY A 152 10.24 -4.72 17.39
C GLY A 152 8.84 -4.27 16.99
N PHE A 153 8.22 -4.99 16.04
CA PHE A 153 6.88 -4.70 15.55
C PHE A 153 5.83 -4.78 16.67
N ARG A 154 5.82 -5.87 17.44
CA ARG A 154 4.90 -6.04 18.58
C ARG A 154 5.09 -4.98 19.66
N ALA A 155 6.33 -4.70 20.03
CA ALA A 155 6.63 -3.66 21.02
C ALA A 155 6.18 -2.26 20.54
N GLY A 156 6.29 -1.98 19.24
CA GLY A 156 5.76 -0.74 18.63
C GLY A 156 4.24 -0.65 18.73
N LEU A 157 3.53 -1.75 18.46
CA LEU A 157 2.06 -1.80 18.59
C LEU A 157 1.61 -1.60 20.05
N GLU A 158 2.33 -2.15 21.02
CA GLU A 158 2.04 -1.98 22.44
C GLU A 158 2.13 -0.53 22.89
N GLN A 159 2.99 0.29 22.26
CA GLN A 159 3.06 1.73 22.56
C GLN A 159 1.78 2.47 22.16
N LEU A 160 1.04 1.98 21.16
CA LEU A 160 -0.22 2.55 20.69
C LEU A 160 -1.42 1.90 21.39
N HIS A 161 -1.43 2.01 22.72
CA HIS A 161 -2.43 1.39 23.62
C HIS A 161 -3.85 1.95 23.43
N ALA A 162 -4.83 1.36 24.12
CA ALA A 162 -6.25 1.65 23.91
C ALA A 162 -6.61 3.13 24.13
N GLU A 163 -6.04 3.78 25.14
CA GLU A 163 -6.28 5.19 25.45
C GLU A 163 -5.72 6.10 24.36
N ALA A 164 -4.54 5.78 23.82
CA ALA A 164 -3.96 6.52 22.70
C ALA A 164 -4.88 6.44 21.47
N ARG A 165 -5.45 5.28 21.15
CA ARG A 165 -6.34 5.09 20.01
C ARG A 165 -7.64 5.89 20.07
N GLN A 166 -8.10 6.22 21.29
CA GLN A 166 -9.26 7.08 21.47
C GLN A 166 -8.96 8.55 21.16
N GLN A 167 -7.75 9.01 21.47
CA GLN A 167 -7.35 10.42 21.38
C GLN A 167 -6.65 10.78 20.07
N TYR A 168 -5.88 9.84 19.50
CA TYR A 168 -4.98 10.08 18.38
C TYR A 168 -5.37 9.30 17.12
N GLY A 169 -4.96 9.80 15.97
CA GLY A 169 -4.75 8.97 14.78
C GLY A 169 -3.48 8.14 14.99
N CYS A 170 -3.61 6.82 15.15
CA CYS A 170 -2.48 5.96 15.51
C CYS A 170 -1.81 5.36 14.26
N LYS A 171 -0.49 5.54 14.17
CA LYS A 171 0.32 5.00 13.07
C LYS A 171 1.61 4.37 13.59
N LEU A 172 1.91 3.18 13.08
CA LEU A 172 3.20 2.54 13.25
C LEU A 172 3.98 2.61 11.94
N VAL A 173 5.25 3.00 12.02
CA VAL A 173 6.19 2.99 10.90
C VAL A 173 7.34 2.06 11.26
N LEU A 174 7.45 0.95 10.54
CA LEU A 174 8.49 -0.06 10.70
C LEU A 174 9.57 0.12 9.63
N LEU A 175 10.80 0.39 10.07
CA LEU A 175 11.95 0.54 9.18
C LEU A 175 12.90 -0.64 9.39
N SER A 176 13.27 -1.31 8.28
CA SER A 176 14.28 -2.38 8.30
C SER A 176 15.08 -2.38 7.00
N ASP A 177 16.35 -2.77 7.07
CA ASP A 177 17.23 -2.92 5.93
C ASP A 177 17.70 -4.38 5.72
N GLY A 178 17.26 -5.29 6.57
CA GLY A 178 17.68 -6.68 6.57
C GLY A 178 16.54 -7.69 6.59
N GLU A 179 16.89 -8.94 6.35
CA GLU A 179 15.98 -10.05 6.54
C GLU A 179 15.79 -10.33 8.03
N ALA A 180 14.54 -10.53 8.44
CA ALA A 180 14.24 -11.04 9.78
C ALA A 180 14.90 -12.42 9.96
N ASN A 181 15.71 -12.59 10.99
CA ASN A 181 16.44 -13.81 11.26
C ASN A 181 16.29 -14.33 12.71
N VAL A 182 15.53 -13.62 13.52
CA VAL A 182 15.14 -14.00 14.88
C VAL A 182 13.63 -13.86 15.02
N GLY A 183 13.00 -14.79 15.73
CA GLY A 183 11.56 -14.82 15.98
C GLY A 183 10.73 -15.30 14.78
N GLU A 184 9.49 -14.86 14.71
CA GLU A 184 8.57 -15.21 13.61
C GLU A 184 8.93 -14.46 12.33
N GLN A 185 9.07 -15.18 11.23
CA GLN A 185 9.48 -14.65 9.94
C GLN A 185 8.42 -14.86 8.85
N ARG A 186 7.37 -15.65 9.14
CA ARG A 186 6.33 -15.94 8.14
C ARG A 186 5.46 -14.71 7.88
N PRO A 187 5.39 -14.24 6.62
CA PRO A 187 4.61 -13.04 6.27
C PRO A 187 3.14 -13.15 6.72
N ALA A 188 2.52 -14.30 6.54
CA ALA A 188 1.11 -14.51 6.89
C ALA A 188 0.82 -14.30 8.38
N VAL A 189 1.72 -14.76 9.27
CA VAL A 189 1.54 -14.64 10.74
C VAL A 189 1.67 -13.17 11.18
N LEU A 190 2.65 -12.45 10.65
CA LEU A 190 2.82 -11.03 10.96
C LEU A 190 1.72 -10.17 10.32
N ALA A 191 1.19 -10.59 9.16
CA ALA A 191 0.01 -9.99 8.55
C ALA A 191 -1.23 -10.08 9.44
N GLU A 192 -1.47 -11.22 10.10
CA GLU A 192 -2.58 -11.37 11.05
C GLU A 192 -2.46 -10.39 12.23
N VAL A 193 -1.23 -10.21 12.75
CA VAL A 193 -0.96 -9.22 13.81
C VAL A 193 -1.25 -7.79 13.31
N ALA A 194 -0.79 -7.47 12.10
CA ALA A 194 -1.02 -6.16 11.48
C ALA A 194 -2.52 -5.91 11.22
N ALA A 195 -3.25 -6.93 10.72
CA ALA A 195 -4.68 -6.85 10.47
C ALA A 195 -5.47 -6.64 11.77
N GLY A 196 -5.11 -7.35 12.85
CA GLY A 196 -5.70 -7.15 14.17
C GLY A 196 -5.47 -5.73 14.71
N ALA A 197 -4.27 -5.19 14.52
CA ALA A 197 -3.94 -3.82 14.88
C ALA A 197 -4.72 -2.79 14.04
N ALA A 198 -4.85 -3.02 12.73
CA ALA A 198 -5.62 -2.18 11.82
C ALA A 198 -7.11 -2.15 12.19
N HIS A 199 -7.68 -3.30 12.53
CA HIS A 199 -9.06 -3.37 13.06
C HIS A 199 -9.22 -2.57 14.35
N GLY A 200 -8.16 -2.55 15.18
CA GLY A 200 -8.07 -1.72 16.38
C GLY A 200 -7.77 -0.24 16.13
N GLY A 201 -7.64 0.21 14.88
CA GLY A 201 -7.40 1.62 14.51
C GLY A 201 -5.94 2.03 14.48
N ILE A 202 -5.00 1.09 14.32
CA ILE A 202 -3.57 1.38 14.11
C ILE A 202 -3.20 1.06 12.68
N THR A 203 -2.84 2.08 11.91
CA THR A 203 -2.30 1.89 10.55
C THR A 203 -0.82 1.54 10.62
N THR A 204 -0.38 0.49 9.92
CA THR A 204 1.03 0.06 9.88
C THR A 204 1.62 0.27 8.50
N SER A 205 2.64 1.13 8.37
CA SER A 205 3.46 1.26 7.16
C SER A 205 4.84 0.64 7.38
N THR A 206 5.41 0.11 6.29
CA THR A 206 6.74 -0.50 6.33
C THR A 206 7.68 0.15 5.32
N LEU A 207 8.91 0.41 5.73
CA LEU A 207 9.95 1.06 4.94
C LEU A 207 11.15 0.12 4.81
N GLY A 208 11.37 -0.39 3.60
CA GLY A 208 12.54 -1.22 3.29
C GLY A 208 13.71 -0.35 2.84
N VAL A 209 14.80 -0.34 3.61
CA VAL A 209 15.97 0.51 3.39
C VAL A 209 17.05 -0.28 2.65
N GLY A 210 17.51 0.22 1.50
CA GLY A 210 18.49 -0.51 0.68
C GLY A 210 17.87 -1.69 -0.05
N PHE A 211 18.61 -2.81 -0.16
CA PHE A 211 18.25 -3.92 -1.05
C PHE A 211 18.23 -5.31 -0.40
N ASP A 212 18.45 -5.41 0.91
CA ASP A 212 18.67 -6.71 1.58
C ASP A 212 17.47 -7.15 2.45
N TYR A 213 16.39 -6.38 2.52
CA TYR A 213 15.18 -6.70 3.28
C TYR A 213 14.26 -7.67 2.54
N ASN A 214 13.36 -8.36 3.27
CA ASN A 214 12.36 -9.27 2.71
C ASN A 214 11.14 -8.49 2.20
N ILE A 215 10.95 -8.44 0.86
CA ILE A 215 9.82 -7.72 0.24
C ILE A 215 8.48 -8.34 0.66
N ALA A 216 8.38 -9.68 0.61
CA ALA A 216 7.13 -10.38 0.92
C ALA A 216 6.66 -10.06 2.33
N LEU A 217 7.57 -10.07 3.31
CA LEU A 217 7.27 -9.74 4.69
C LEU A 217 6.81 -8.30 4.85
N MET A 218 7.60 -7.36 4.33
CA MET A 218 7.35 -5.92 4.50
C MET A 218 6.07 -5.48 3.80
N SER A 219 5.86 -5.91 2.55
CA SER A 219 4.64 -5.54 1.79
C SER A 219 3.39 -6.15 2.40
N THR A 220 3.43 -7.43 2.79
CA THR A 220 2.27 -8.12 3.38
C THR A 220 1.86 -7.52 4.72
N VAL A 221 2.83 -7.15 5.58
CA VAL A 221 2.55 -6.47 6.86
C VAL A 221 1.92 -5.10 6.63
N ALA A 222 2.44 -4.31 5.68
CA ALA A 222 1.87 -3.01 5.34
C ALA A 222 0.44 -3.14 4.79
N GLU A 223 0.20 -4.08 3.88
CA GLU A 223 -1.12 -4.34 3.29
C GLU A 223 -2.15 -4.73 4.34
N ALA A 224 -1.80 -5.71 5.19
CA ALA A 224 -2.67 -6.17 6.25
C ALA A 224 -2.92 -5.08 7.31
N GLY A 225 -1.92 -4.22 7.54
CA GLY A 225 -1.98 -3.08 8.45
C GLY A 225 -2.69 -1.84 7.87
N ASN A 226 -3.32 -1.93 6.69
CA ASN A 226 -3.98 -0.82 5.97
C ASN A 226 -3.04 0.39 5.68
N GLY A 227 -1.74 0.19 5.79
CA GLY A 227 -0.71 1.18 5.49
C GLY A 227 -0.07 0.97 4.14
N ASP A 228 1.13 1.47 4.02
CA ASP A 228 1.87 1.51 2.77
C ASP A 228 3.26 0.88 2.91
N PHE A 229 3.66 0.06 1.95
CA PHE A 229 5.05 -0.34 1.77
C PHE A 229 5.79 0.69 0.95
N SER A 230 7.02 1.04 1.35
CA SER A 230 7.91 1.92 0.59
C SER A 230 9.31 1.34 0.53
N HIS A 231 9.84 1.25 -0.70
CA HIS A 231 11.24 0.96 -0.94
C HIS A 231 12.08 2.24 -0.92
N ILE A 232 13.17 2.24 -0.20
CA ILE A 232 14.09 3.38 -0.04
C ILE A 232 15.43 3.00 -0.66
N PRO A 233 15.60 3.17 -1.98
CA PRO A 233 16.83 2.83 -2.67
C PRO A 233 17.95 3.82 -2.37
N ALA A 234 17.59 5.06 -2.02
CA ALA A 234 18.50 6.14 -1.70
C ALA A 234 18.01 6.87 -0.46
N LEU A 235 18.87 7.01 0.52
CA LEU A 235 18.51 7.51 1.85
C LEU A 235 18.04 8.97 1.86
N GLU A 236 18.36 9.73 0.82
CA GLU A 236 17.87 11.09 0.62
C GLU A 236 16.34 11.18 0.49
N ALA A 237 15.70 10.10 0.03
CA ALA A 237 14.24 10.03 -0.08
C ALA A 237 13.54 9.79 1.27
N LEU A 238 14.28 9.35 2.30
CA LEU A 238 13.69 8.96 3.59
C LEU A 238 12.97 10.11 4.28
N ASP A 239 13.51 11.33 4.22
CA ASP A 239 12.86 12.51 4.80
C ASP A 239 11.49 12.78 4.18
N GLN A 240 11.42 12.71 2.85
CA GLN A 240 10.16 12.92 2.14
C GLN A 240 9.16 11.81 2.49
N ILE A 241 9.60 10.56 2.56
CA ILE A 241 8.76 9.42 2.86
C ILE A 241 8.20 9.52 4.28
N LEU A 242 9.03 9.82 5.28
CA LEU A 242 8.57 9.99 6.67
C LEU A 242 7.61 11.19 6.80
N ARG A 243 7.88 12.28 6.07
CA ARG A 243 6.97 13.43 5.99
C ARG A 243 5.61 13.02 5.41
N GLU A 244 5.59 12.26 4.32
CA GLU A 244 4.36 11.77 3.71
C GLU A 244 3.59 10.82 4.64
N GLU A 245 4.28 9.93 5.35
CA GLU A 245 3.69 9.03 6.35
C GLU A 245 3.00 9.82 7.47
N PHE A 246 3.65 10.86 7.98
CA PHE A 246 3.08 11.74 8.99
C PHE A 246 1.91 12.57 8.43
N THR A 247 2.08 13.22 7.27
CA THR A 247 1.04 14.05 6.65
C THR A 247 -0.21 13.22 6.36
N THR A 248 -0.02 12.00 5.84
CA THR A 248 -1.12 11.06 5.61
C THR A 248 -1.86 10.77 6.92
N ALA A 249 -1.16 10.50 8.02
CA ALA A 249 -1.81 10.25 9.32
C ALA A 249 -2.53 11.49 9.87
N ALA A 250 -1.99 12.69 9.61
CA ALA A 250 -2.52 13.95 10.11
C ALA A 250 -3.75 14.47 9.34
N GLU A 251 -3.88 14.10 8.05
CA GLU A 251 -4.91 14.61 7.15
C GLU A 251 -6.06 13.62 6.90
N VAL A 252 -6.14 12.54 7.66
CA VAL A 252 -7.21 11.53 7.53
C VAL A 252 -8.59 12.17 7.75
N THR A 253 -9.48 12.01 6.78
CA THR A 253 -10.85 12.54 6.84
C THR A 253 -11.91 11.45 6.95
N ALA A 254 -11.58 10.20 6.59
CA ALA A 254 -12.41 9.03 6.84
C ALA A 254 -11.52 7.89 7.34
N ARG A 255 -11.87 7.28 8.47
CA ARG A 255 -11.05 6.27 9.14
C ARG A 255 -11.71 4.91 9.11
N ASN A 256 -10.87 3.87 9.10
CA ASN A 256 -11.32 2.47 9.12
C ASN A 256 -12.40 2.21 8.06
N VAL A 257 -12.15 2.67 6.84
CA VAL A 257 -13.12 2.51 5.76
C VAL A 257 -13.16 1.07 5.29
N GLU A 258 -14.33 0.48 5.38
CA GLU A 258 -14.67 -0.83 4.86
C GLU A 258 -15.71 -0.66 3.75
N VAL A 259 -15.55 -1.35 2.65
CA VAL A 259 -16.51 -1.32 1.54
C VAL A 259 -17.03 -2.73 1.32
N SER A 260 -18.33 -2.93 1.55
CA SER A 260 -19.02 -4.17 1.21
C SER A 260 -19.64 -4.06 -0.18
N LEU A 261 -19.59 -5.14 -0.95
CA LEU A 261 -20.31 -5.27 -2.20
C LEU A 261 -21.27 -6.45 -2.10
N ASP A 262 -22.55 -6.15 -2.33
CA ASP A 262 -23.60 -7.15 -2.44
C ASP A 262 -23.83 -7.45 -3.92
N LEU A 263 -23.71 -8.72 -4.26
CA LEU A 263 -23.80 -9.23 -5.62
C LEU A 263 -25.04 -10.13 -5.75
N PRO A 264 -25.76 -10.07 -6.85
CA PRO A 264 -26.77 -11.08 -7.15
C PRO A 264 -26.17 -12.49 -7.14
N GLU A 265 -26.93 -13.49 -6.66
CA GLU A 265 -26.48 -14.90 -6.52
C GLU A 265 -25.88 -15.50 -7.81
N ARG A 266 -26.24 -14.94 -8.96
CA ARG A 266 -25.76 -15.40 -10.27
C ARG A 266 -24.41 -14.81 -10.70
N LEU A 267 -23.87 -13.86 -9.94
CA LEU A 267 -22.55 -13.29 -10.20
C LEU A 267 -21.49 -13.98 -9.38
N ALA A 268 -20.43 -14.42 -10.06
CA ALA A 268 -19.20 -14.78 -9.43
C ALA A 268 -18.19 -13.62 -9.53
N PHE A 269 -17.37 -13.45 -8.54
CA PHE A 269 -16.34 -12.40 -8.53
C PHE A 269 -14.96 -13.01 -8.27
N GLY A 270 -13.95 -12.37 -8.83
CA GLY A 270 -12.56 -12.66 -8.57
C GLY A 270 -12.00 -11.85 -7.38
N THR A 271 -10.72 -12.01 -7.14
CA THR A 271 -9.97 -11.20 -6.17
C THR A 271 -9.93 -9.73 -6.61
N ASN A 272 -9.85 -8.81 -5.65
CA ASN A 272 -9.58 -7.43 -6.02
C ASN A 272 -8.14 -7.28 -6.54
N LEU A 273 -8.02 -6.58 -7.66
CA LEU A 273 -6.75 -6.43 -8.37
C LEU A 273 -5.78 -5.45 -7.68
N ASN A 274 -6.19 -4.75 -6.64
CA ASN A 274 -5.37 -3.77 -5.93
C ASN A 274 -4.69 -4.34 -4.67
N GLY A 275 -4.90 -5.61 -4.34
CA GLY A 275 -4.28 -6.27 -3.19
C GLY A 275 -4.79 -5.78 -1.83
N TYR A 276 -5.95 -5.13 -1.74
CA TYR A 276 -6.57 -4.84 -0.46
C TYR A 276 -7.09 -6.13 0.19
N ARG A 277 -6.99 -6.21 1.51
CA ARG A 277 -7.56 -7.33 2.27
C ARG A 277 -9.06 -7.46 1.98
N GLN A 278 -9.50 -8.68 1.68
CA GLN A 278 -10.87 -9.00 1.29
C GLN A 278 -11.37 -10.19 2.13
N GLU A 279 -12.62 -10.12 2.55
CA GLU A 279 -13.32 -11.19 3.25
C GLU A 279 -14.64 -11.47 2.55
N SER A 280 -15.02 -12.75 2.42
CA SER A 280 -16.32 -13.13 1.88
C SER A 280 -17.44 -12.83 2.88
N THR A 281 -18.59 -12.40 2.38
CA THR A 281 -19.84 -12.22 3.13
C THR A 281 -20.91 -13.18 2.58
N GLU A 282 -22.09 -13.21 3.17
CA GLU A 282 -23.22 -14.03 2.67
C GLU A 282 -23.69 -13.61 1.27
N THR A 283 -23.61 -12.31 0.96
CA THR A 283 -24.14 -11.73 -0.28
C THR A 283 -23.07 -11.25 -1.24
N GLY A 284 -21.78 -11.42 -0.89
CA GLY A 284 -20.69 -10.95 -1.72
C GLY A 284 -19.36 -10.90 -0.97
N PHE A 285 -18.80 -9.71 -0.77
CA PHE A 285 -17.54 -9.56 -0.06
C PHE A 285 -17.35 -8.16 0.52
N LYS A 286 -16.41 -8.07 1.46
CA LYS A 286 -15.97 -6.83 2.10
C LYS A 286 -14.49 -6.59 1.80
N VAL A 287 -14.15 -5.36 1.46
CA VAL A 287 -12.77 -4.89 1.25
C VAL A 287 -12.41 -3.87 2.32
N PHE A 288 -11.24 -4.05 2.94
CA PHE A 288 -10.72 -3.16 3.97
C PHE A 288 -9.73 -2.18 3.33
N ILE A 289 -10.15 -0.94 3.17
CA ILE A 289 -9.33 0.08 2.52
C ILE A 289 -8.65 1.04 3.52
N GLY A 290 -9.01 0.94 4.81
CA GLY A 290 -8.37 1.68 5.89
C GLY A 290 -8.63 3.18 5.85
N ASP A 291 -7.66 3.96 6.29
CA ASP A 291 -7.79 5.41 6.39
C ASP A 291 -7.70 6.09 5.03
N LEU A 292 -8.53 7.11 4.80
CA LEU A 292 -8.57 7.88 3.56
C LEU A 292 -8.14 9.33 3.75
N VAL A 293 -7.14 9.72 2.98
CA VAL A 293 -6.70 11.10 2.75
C VAL A 293 -6.95 11.48 1.29
N ARG A 294 -6.89 10.51 0.41
CA ARG A 294 -7.09 10.62 -1.04
C ARG A 294 -8.01 9.53 -1.52
N THR A 295 -8.52 9.67 -2.73
CA THR A 295 -9.31 8.63 -3.39
C THR A 295 -8.55 7.32 -3.41
N LYS A 296 -9.20 6.27 -2.92
CA LYS A 296 -8.74 4.89 -3.11
C LYS A 296 -9.66 4.19 -4.09
N GLU A 297 -9.05 3.38 -4.93
CA GLU A 297 -9.69 2.67 -6.02
C GLU A 297 -9.39 1.18 -5.91
N PHE A 298 -10.34 0.35 -6.28
CA PHE A 298 -10.10 -1.07 -6.44
C PHE A 298 -10.95 -1.65 -7.57
N LEU A 299 -10.36 -2.60 -8.25
CA LEU A 299 -10.89 -3.27 -9.43
C LEU A 299 -11.09 -4.74 -9.15
N PHE A 300 -12.13 -5.33 -9.68
CA PHE A 300 -12.30 -6.77 -9.75
C PHE A 300 -13.08 -7.19 -11.00
N GLU A 301 -12.84 -8.42 -11.40
CA GLU A 301 -13.59 -9.06 -12.44
C GLU A 301 -14.85 -9.69 -11.85
N ILE A 302 -15.98 -9.49 -12.55
CA ILE A 302 -17.22 -10.22 -12.31
C ILE A 302 -17.55 -11.07 -13.52
N THR A 303 -18.05 -12.26 -13.27
CA THR A 303 -18.48 -13.19 -14.30
C THR A 303 -19.87 -13.72 -13.98
N THR A 304 -20.60 -14.12 -15.01
CA THR A 304 -21.87 -14.82 -14.83
C THR A 304 -21.76 -16.21 -15.44
N PRO A 305 -21.80 -17.27 -14.62
CA PRO A 305 -21.66 -18.63 -15.14
C PRO A 305 -22.85 -19.07 -16.00
N VAL A 306 -24.05 -18.59 -15.73
CA VAL A 306 -25.28 -18.93 -16.50
C VAL A 306 -26.20 -17.70 -16.58
N PRO A 307 -25.99 -16.77 -17.52
CA PRO A 307 -26.87 -15.62 -17.67
C PRO A 307 -28.21 -16.01 -18.28
N ILE A 308 -29.30 -15.46 -17.72
CA ILE A 308 -30.59 -15.40 -18.38
C ILE A 308 -30.59 -14.08 -19.15
N GLU A 309 -30.77 -14.14 -20.46
CA GLU A 309 -30.73 -12.96 -21.33
C GLU A 309 -31.84 -11.97 -20.95
N GLY A 310 -31.48 -10.68 -20.85
CA GLY A 310 -32.40 -9.61 -20.50
C GLY A 310 -32.62 -9.39 -18.99
N GLU A 311 -31.92 -10.14 -18.14
CA GLU A 311 -32.01 -9.96 -16.67
C GLU A 311 -31.26 -8.70 -16.23
N GLU A 312 -31.86 -7.92 -15.34
CA GLU A 312 -31.20 -6.82 -14.65
C GLU A 312 -30.47 -7.33 -13.39
N LEU A 313 -29.21 -6.97 -13.29
CA LEU A 313 -28.32 -7.31 -12.18
C LEU A 313 -27.97 -6.05 -11.42
N VAL A 314 -28.45 -5.94 -10.18
CA VAL A 314 -28.18 -4.79 -9.32
C VAL A 314 -27.02 -5.12 -8.38
N ILE A 315 -25.92 -4.40 -8.51
CA ILE A 315 -24.77 -4.49 -7.61
C ILE A 315 -24.83 -3.30 -6.67
N GLN A 316 -24.83 -3.58 -5.37
CA GLN A 316 -24.84 -2.55 -4.33
C GLN A 316 -23.48 -2.48 -3.65
N ALA A 317 -23.03 -1.28 -3.36
CA ALA A 317 -21.81 -1.02 -2.60
C ALA A 317 -22.15 -0.17 -1.39
N HIS A 318 -21.66 -0.56 -0.23
CA HIS A 318 -21.85 0.13 1.04
C HIS A 318 -20.49 0.38 1.69
N ALA A 319 -20.17 1.64 1.98
CA ALA A 319 -19.01 2.00 2.77
C ALA A 319 -19.43 2.32 4.21
N SER A 320 -18.77 1.72 5.18
CA SER A 320 -18.80 2.11 6.59
C SER A 320 -17.46 2.73 6.99
N TYR A 321 -17.49 3.81 7.75
CA TYR A 321 -16.31 4.53 8.18
C TYR A 321 -16.58 5.39 9.42
N ARG A 322 -15.51 5.91 10.02
CA ARG A 322 -15.59 6.96 11.06
C ARG A 322 -15.10 8.29 10.49
N ASP A 323 -15.85 9.36 10.78
CA ASP A 323 -15.43 10.71 10.38
C ASP A 323 -14.38 11.29 11.33
N VAL A 324 -13.96 12.55 11.09
CA VAL A 324 -12.96 13.24 11.91
C VAL A 324 -13.34 13.37 13.38
N ASP A 325 -14.64 13.35 13.70
CA ASP A 325 -15.16 13.44 15.06
C ASP A 325 -15.40 12.04 15.68
N ASP A 326 -14.89 10.99 15.04
CA ASP A 326 -15.07 9.57 15.42
C ASP A 326 -16.50 9.06 15.36
N SER A 327 -17.38 9.80 14.71
CA SER A 327 -18.78 9.39 14.52
C SER A 327 -18.88 8.36 13.40
N PRO A 328 -19.67 7.26 13.59
CA PRO A 328 -19.91 6.29 12.53
C PRO A 328 -20.70 6.92 11.39
N ARG A 329 -20.30 6.63 10.16
CA ARG A 329 -20.89 7.12 8.92
C ARG A 329 -21.03 6.00 7.92
N GLN A 330 -21.92 6.20 6.96
CA GLN A 330 -22.13 5.29 5.85
C GLN A 330 -22.27 6.07 4.55
N ALA A 331 -21.85 5.44 3.45
CA ALA A 331 -22.10 5.88 2.09
C ALA A 331 -22.53 4.67 1.27
N ALA A 332 -23.34 4.89 0.24
CA ALA A 332 -23.79 3.82 -0.63
C ALA A 332 -23.72 4.25 -2.09
N ALA A 333 -23.53 3.28 -2.96
CA ALA A 333 -23.63 3.41 -4.41
C ALA A 333 -24.23 2.14 -4.98
N GLN A 334 -24.83 2.24 -6.16
CA GLN A 334 -25.29 1.07 -6.89
C GLN A 334 -25.01 1.21 -8.37
N VAL A 335 -24.93 0.09 -9.05
CA VAL A 335 -24.90 0.02 -10.51
C VAL A 335 -25.87 -1.07 -10.98
N ILE A 336 -26.58 -0.78 -12.07
CA ILE A 336 -27.48 -1.73 -12.70
C ILE A 336 -26.80 -2.17 -13.99
N MET A 337 -26.65 -3.47 -14.14
CA MET A 337 -26.13 -4.11 -15.35
C MET A 337 -27.20 -5.02 -15.91
N ARG A 338 -27.12 -5.36 -17.19
CA ARG A 338 -28.01 -6.35 -17.78
C ARG A 338 -27.25 -7.47 -18.45
N THR A 339 -27.86 -8.63 -18.49
CA THR A 339 -27.37 -9.76 -19.27
C THR A 339 -27.89 -9.67 -20.70
N CYS A 340 -27.06 -10.02 -21.67
CA CYS A 340 -27.37 -9.97 -23.08
C CYS A 340 -26.63 -11.07 -23.87
N SER A 341 -26.79 -11.11 -25.17
CA SER A 341 -25.97 -11.97 -26.03
C SER A 341 -24.50 -11.57 -26.02
N ALA A 342 -23.61 -12.49 -26.42
CA ALA A 342 -22.17 -12.19 -26.46
C ALA A 342 -21.86 -11.06 -27.48
N ASP A 343 -22.53 -11.03 -28.60
CA ASP A 343 -22.33 -10.02 -29.65
C ASP A 343 -22.82 -8.65 -29.20
N GLU A 344 -23.98 -8.56 -28.56
CA GLU A 344 -24.51 -7.32 -27.97
C GLU A 344 -23.60 -6.79 -26.87
N ALA A 345 -23.02 -7.67 -26.03
CA ALA A 345 -22.08 -7.26 -25.00
C ALA A 345 -20.80 -6.64 -25.59
N LEU A 346 -20.31 -7.13 -26.72
CA LEU A 346 -19.13 -6.58 -27.39
C LEU A 346 -19.42 -5.21 -28.04
N GLU A 347 -20.62 -4.97 -28.51
CA GLU A 347 -21.06 -3.70 -29.11
C GLU A 347 -21.41 -2.64 -28.02
N ASN A 348 -21.62 -3.07 -26.78
CA ASN A 348 -21.95 -2.15 -25.68
C ASN A 348 -20.80 -1.16 -25.43
N PRO A 349 -21.08 0.13 -25.25
CA PRO A 349 -20.06 1.14 -24.96
C PRO A 349 -19.22 0.78 -23.75
N VAL A 350 -17.92 1.03 -23.85
CA VAL A 350 -16.96 0.80 -22.76
C VAL A 350 -16.72 2.07 -21.95
N ASP A 351 -16.46 1.90 -20.68
CA ASP A 351 -15.96 2.95 -19.83
C ASP A 351 -14.44 3.00 -19.96
N GLU A 352 -13.92 3.98 -20.70
CA GLU A 352 -12.49 4.11 -21.00
C GLU A 352 -11.64 4.34 -19.73
N GLU A 353 -12.18 4.99 -18.69
CA GLU A 353 -11.47 5.17 -17.43
C GLU A 353 -11.26 3.84 -16.71
N VAL A 354 -12.29 2.99 -16.66
CA VAL A 354 -12.18 1.65 -16.07
C VAL A 354 -11.15 0.82 -16.86
N ILE A 355 -11.16 0.90 -18.19
CA ILE A 355 -10.19 0.18 -19.03
C ILE A 355 -8.77 0.70 -18.80
N SER A 356 -8.56 2.01 -18.74
CA SER A 356 -7.23 2.59 -18.46
C SER A 356 -6.69 2.12 -17.10
N LYS A 357 -7.51 2.14 -16.05
CA LYS A 357 -7.13 1.63 -14.73
C LYS A 357 -6.78 0.14 -14.76
N LEU A 358 -7.53 -0.65 -15.49
CA LEU A 358 -7.30 -2.09 -15.64
C LEU A 358 -5.97 -2.38 -16.35
N LEU A 359 -5.63 -1.62 -17.40
CA LEU A 359 -4.39 -1.74 -18.14
C LEU A 359 -3.14 -1.34 -17.35
N VAL A 360 -3.31 -0.58 -16.27
CA VAL A 360 -2.24 -0.30 -15.29
C VAL A 360 -2.15 -1.41 -14.26
N GLN A 361 -3.31 -1.91 -13.81
CA GLN A 361 -3.40 -2.81 -12.66
C GLN A 361 -2.94 -4.24 -12.98
N LEU A 362 -3.39 -4.79 -14.13
CA LEU A 362 -3.05 -6.16 -14.51
C LEU A 362 -1.54 -6.41 -14.67
N PRO A 363 -0.79 -5.56 -15.40
CA PRO A 363 0.66 -5.72 -15.47
C PRO A 363 1.35 -5.53 -14.11
N ALA A 364 0.90 -4.57 -13.30
CA ALA A 364 1.47 -4.34 -11.99
C ALA A 364 1.36 -5.58 -11.07
N GLN A 365 0.21 -6.24 -11.07
CA GLN A 365 0.04 -7.48 -10.31
C GLN A 365 0.94 -8.61 -10.80
N ALA A 366 1.03 -8.79 -12.11
CA ALA A 366 1.86 -9.84 -12.67
C ALA A 366 3.36 -9.60 -12.38
N GLU A 367 3.80 -8.35 -12.45
CA GLU A 367 5.17 -7.95 -12.09
C GLU A 367 5.45 -8.22 -10.61
N MET A 368 4.55 -7.83 -9.71
CA MET A 368 4.69 -8.11 -8.26
C MET A 368 4.74 -9.61 -7.98
N ALA A 369 3.83 -10.40 -8.56
CA ALA A 369 3.82 -11.86 -8.38
C ALA A 369 5.10 -12.50 -8.90
N THR A 370 5.61 -12.04 -10.05
CA THR A 370 6.88 -12.50 -10.62
C THR A 370 8.04 -12.21 -9.68
N VAL A 371 8.14 -10.99 -9.14
CA VAL A 371 9.21 -10.61 -8.21
C VAL A 371 9.18 -11.45 -6.94
N LEU A 372 8.01 -11.61 -6.32
CA LEU A 372 7.87 -12.40 -5.10
C LEU A 372 8.27 -13.86 -5.31
N ALA A 373 7.88 -14.45 -6.44
CA ALA A 373 8.28 -15.81 -6.80
C ALA A 373 9.79 -15.92 -7.04
N TYR A 374 10.40 -14.93 -7.72
CA TYR A 374 11.85 -14.86 -7.92
C TYR A 374 12.62 -14.78 -6.61
N GLU A 375 12.22 -13.91 -5.67
CA GLU A 375 12.85 -13.82 -4.35
C GLU A 375 12.73 -15.11 -3.53
N ALA A 376 11.62 -15.83 -3.71
CA ALA A 376 11.41 -17.13 -3.10
C ALA A 376 12.21 -18.28 -3.79
N GLY A 377 12.90 -18.00 -4.90
CA GLY A 377 13.57 -19.02 -5.72
C GLY A 377 12.61 -19.92 -6.50
N ASP A 378 11.33 -19.56 -6.59
CA ASP A 378 10.32 -20.34 -7.31
C ASP A 378 10.16 -19.80 -8.75
N PHE A 379 11.09 -20.20 -9.61
CA PHE A 379 11.12 -19.79 -11.01
C PHE A 379 9.93 -20.33 -11.82
N ASN A 380 9.33 -21.44 -11.39
CA ASN A 380 8.15 -22.02 -12.05
C ASN A 380 6.94 -21.09 -11.84
N THR A 381 6.69 -20.67 -10.61
CA THR A 381 5.63 -19.69 -10.29
C THR A 381 5.89 -18.36 -10.96
N ALA A 382 7.12 -17.88 -11.02
CA ALA A 382 7.48 -16.66 -11.74
C ALA A 382 7.14 -16.76 -13.24
N SER A 383 7.53 -17.85 -13.89
CA SER A 383 7.20 -18.11 -15.31
C SER A 383 5.70 -18.21 -15.52
N ALA A 384 4.97 -18.90 -14.65
CA ALA A 384 3.51 -19.00 -14.72
C ALA A 384 2.83 -17.64 -14.61
N ALA A 385 3.30 -16.75 -13.72
CA ALA A 385 2.78 -15.39 -13.58
C ALA A 385 2.97 -14.57 -14.88
N LEU A 386 4.14 -14.66 -15.52
CA LEU A 386 4.41 -13.99 -16.78
C LEU A 386 3.54 -14.54 -17.93
N GLN A 387 3.35 -15.86 -17.99
CA GLN A 387 2.47 -16.48 -18.99
C GLN A 387 1.00 -16.09 -18.79
N ALA A 388 0.52 -16.05 -17.53
CA ALA A 388 -0.81 -15.56 -17.20
C ALA A 388 -0.99 -14.09 -17.61
N SER A 389 0.02 -13.25 -17.37
CA SER A 389 0.03 -11.85 -17.83
C SER A 389 -0.07 -11.74 -19.36
N ARG A 390 0.65 -12.59 -20.07
CA ARG A 390 0.58 -12.64 -21.55
C ARG A 390 -0.80 -13.05 -22.05
N ALA A 391 -1.42 -14.01 -21.41
CA ALA A 391 -2.78 -14.45 -21.73
C ALA A 391 -3.82 -13.35 -21.45
N ALA A 392 -3.70 -12.68 -20.29
CA ALA A 392 -4.54 -11.54 -19.92
C ALA A 392 -4.42 -10.39 -20.94
N MET A 393 -3.19 -10.03 -21.32
CA MET A 393 -2.95 -9.01 -22.32
C MET A 393 -3.58 -9.38 -23.69
N ALA A 394 -3.46 -10.65 -24.11
CA ALA A 394 -4.09 -11.11 -25.36
C ALA A 394 -5.63 -11.02 -25.29
N ALA A 395 -6.23 -11.31 -24.12
CA ALA A 395 -7.65 -11.14 -23.88
C ALA A 395 -8.07 -9.67 -23.95
N MET A 396 -7.33 -8.78 -23.27
CA MET A 396 -7.55 -7.34 -23.32
C MET A 396 -7.44 -6.76 -24.71
N ARG A 397 -6.47 -7.22 -25.50
CA ARG A 397 -6.31 -6.80 -26.90
C ARG A 397 -7.49 -7.22 -27.76
N ARG A 398 -8.03 -8.43 -27.60
CA ARG A 398 -9.24 -8.87 -28.32
C ARG A 398 -10.45 -8.03 -27.95
N GLN A 399 -10.58 -7.69 -26.67
CA GLN A 399 -11.77 -7.06 -26.12
C GLN A 399 -11.78 -5.52 -26.30
N TYR A 400 -10.60 -4.88 -26.21
CA TYR A 400 -10.47 -3.42 -26.14
C TYR A 400 -9.43 -2.84 -27.11
N GLY A 401 -8.81 -3.66 -27.98
CA GLY A 401 -7.75 -3.21 -28.90
C GLY A 401 -8.19 -2.22 -29.97
N ALA A 402 -9.50 -2.07 -30.21
CA ALA A 402 -10.04 -1.03 -31.08
C ALA A 402 -9.98 0.37 -30.46
N ILE A 403 -9.91 0.49 -29.12
CA ILE A 403 -9.91 1.74 -28.38
C ILE A 403 -8.53 2.40 -28.50
N ALA A 404 -8.50 3.65 -28.98
CA ALA A 404 -7.25 4.36 -29.25
C ALA A 404 -6.42 4.62 -27.98
N SER A 405 -7.06 5.02 -26.87
CA SER A 405 -6.42 5.24 -25.57
C SER A 405 -5.79 3.96 -25.01
N ALA A 406 -6.46 2.81 -25.15
CA ALA A 406 -5.98 1.53 -24.66
C ALA A 406 -4.75 0.99 -25.43
N ARG A 407 -4.58 1.36 -26.69
CA ARG A 407 -3.47 0.85 -27.52
C ARG A 407 -2.09 1.22 -27.03
N SER A 408 -1.92 2.44 -26.53
CA SER A 408 -0.63 2.93 -26.00
C SER A 408 -0.23 2.17 -24.75
N GLU A 409 -1.18 2.02 -23.81
CA GLU A 409 -0.92 1.27 -22.57
C GLU A 409 -0.65 -0.21 -22.84
N MET A 410 -1.39 -0.84 -23.77
CA MET A 410 -1.14 -2.21 -24.19
C MET A 410 0.23 -2.39 -24.84
N ALA A 411 0.70 -1.42 -25.62
CA ALA A 411 2.04 -1.46 -26.21
C ALA A 411 3.12 -1.35 -25.13
N SER A 412 2.95 -0.47 -24.16
CA SER A 412 3.83 -0.35 -23.00
C SER A 412 3.87 -1.63 -22.16
N TRP A 413 2.69 -2.22 -21.89
CA TRP A 413 2.59 -3.50 -21.20
C TRP A 413 3.32 -4.61 -21.95
N GLN A 414 3.10 -4.73 -23.26
CA GLN A 414 3.77 -5.72 -24.12
C GLN A 414 5.30 -5.60 -24.00
N SER A 415 5.84 -4.38 -24.14
CA SER A 415 7.29 -4.14 -24.10
C SER A 415 7.90 -4.55 -22.75
N ARG A 416 7.23 -4.22 -21.64
CA ARG A 416 7.68 -4.61 -20.29
C ARG A 416 7.63 -6.12 -20.10
N LEU A 417 6.54 -6.75 -20.53
CA LEU A 417 6.36 -8.20 -20.42
C LEU A 417 7.40 -8.97 -21.23
N ASP A 418 7.66 -8.57 -22.47
CA ASP A 418 8.67 -9.22 -23.32
C ASP A 418 10.09 -9.08 -22.72
N SER A 419 10.42 -7.90 -22.18
CA SER A 419 11.69 -7.70 -21.49
C SER A 419 11.81 -8.59 -20.24
N LEU A 420 10.75 -8.70 -19.44
CA LEU A 420 10.75 -9.54 -18.26
C LEU A 420 10.83 -11.02 -18.56
N MET A 421 10.12 -11.49 -19.59
CA MET A 421 10.17 -12.89 -20.03
C MET A 421 11.58 -13.26 -20.50
N MET A 422 12.21 -12.44 -21.33
CA MET A 422 13.58 -12.66 -21.81
C MET A 422 14.59 -12.72 -20.65
N ARG A 423 14.50 -11.82 -19.71
CA ARG A 423 15.42 -11.75 -18.57
C ARG A 423 15.15 -12.85 -17.53
N SER A 424 13.89 -13.23 -17.36
CA SER A 424 13.50 -14.36 -16.50
C SER A 424 14.07 -15.67 -17.05
N GLU A 425 13.98 -15.90 -18.36
CA GLU A 425 14.55 -17.08 -19.03
C GLU A 425 16.09 -17.10 -18.93
N ALA A 426 16.72 -15.94 -18.99
CA ALA A 426 18.16 -15.81 -18.83
C ALA A 426 18.64 -15.88 -17.36
N HIS A 427 17.73 -15.92 -16.38
CA HIS A 427 18.02 -15.78 -14.94
C HIS A 427 18.84 -14.51 -14.63
N ASP A 428 18.60 -13.43 -15.37
CA ASP A 428 19.33 -12.15 -15.31
C ASP A 428 18.52 -11.05 -14.60
N LEU A 429 17.90 -11.37 -13.46
CA LEU A 429 17.22 -10.40 -12.61
C LEU A 429 17.96 -10.26 -11.29
N SER A 430 18.63 -9.14 -11.10
CA SER A 430 19.35 -8.85 -9.84
C SER A 430 18.42 -8.46 -8.70
N GLY A 431 18.81 -8.75 -7.46
CA GLY A 431 18.03 -8.38 -6.26
C GLY A 431 17.64 -6.89 -6.23
N PRO A 432 18.57 -5.94 -6.49
CA PRO A 432 18.22 -4.52 -6.55
C PRO A 432 17.17 -4.16 -7.59
N GLU A 433 17.16 -4.81 -8.75
CA GLU A 433 16.16 -4.56 -9.78
C GLU A 433 14.79 -5.12 -9.40
N LEU A 434 14.76 -6.32 -8.83
CA LEU A 434 13.52 -6.92 -8.30
C LEU A 434 12.84 -5.98 -7.30
N LYS A 435 13.62 -5.40 -6.37
CA LYS A 435 13.11 -4.45 -5.37
C LYS A 435 12.52 -3.19 -6.02
N ARG A 436 13.21 -2.63 -7.01
CA ARG A 436 12.72 -1.44 -7.75
C ARG A 436 11.46 -1.76 -8.55
N MET A 437 11.42 -2.90 -9.24
CA MET A 437 10.26 -3.34 -9.99
C MET A 437 9.05 -3.53 -9.08
N PHE A 438 9.21 -4.25 -7.97
CA PHE A 438 8.13 -4.44 -7.01
C PHE A 438 7.61 -3.10 -6.50
N ALA A 439 8.48 -2.20 -6.06
CA ALA A 439 8.09 -0.90 -5.54
C ALA A 439 7.33 -0.04 -6.56
N ALA A 440 7.75 -0.08 -7.83
CA ALA A 440 7.06 0.63 -8.91
C ALA A 440 5.66 0.07 -9.13
N SER A 441 5.54 -1.26 -9.27
CA SER A 441 4.28 -1.95 -9.51
C SER A 441 3.35 -1.84 -8.31
N TYR A 442 3.88 -1.92 -7.09
CA TYR A 442 3.13 -1.69 -5.86
C TYR A 442 2.57 -0.26 -5.79
N GLY A 443 3.37 0.75 -6.12
CA GLY A 443 2.91 2.13 -6.19
C GLY A 443 1.78 2.33 -7.21
N MET A 444 1.91 1.75 -8.40
CA MET A 444 0.86 1.78 -9.43
C MET A 444 -0.42 1.08 -8.96
N SER A 445 -0.29 -0.09 -8.35
CA SER A 445 -1.40 -0.87 -7.81
C SER A 445 -2.20 -0.13 -6.74
N ARG A 446 -1.56 0.72 -5.96
CA ARG A 446 -2.19 1.49 -4.89
C ARG A 446 -2.62 2.90 -5.30
N SER A 447 -2.64 3.20 -6.63
CA SER A 447 -2.99 4.53 -7.17
C SER A 447 -2.19 5.67 -6.53
N ARG A 448 -0.91 5.41 -6.23
CA ARG A 448 0.00 6.43 -5.70
C ARG A 448 0.58 7.27 -6.84
N PRO A 449 0.77 8.58 -6.64
CA PRO A 449 1.55 9.36 -7.60
C PRO A 449 2.94 8.75 -7.71
N MET A 450 3.43 8.55 -8.95
CA MET A 450 4.79 8.10 -9.17
C MET A 450 5.77 9.07 -8.51
N ARG A 451 6.56 8.55 -7.59
CA ARG A 451 7.61 9.32 -6.91
C ARG A 451 8.77 9.49 -7.88
N GLY A 452 8.89 10.65 -8.54
CA GLY A 452 10.00 11.11 -9.34
C GLY A 452 10.65 10.12 -10.33
N PRO A 453 11.50 10.55 -11.24
CA PRO A 453 12.18 9.62 -12.13
C PRO A 453 13.05 8.67 -11.29
N MET A 454 12.76 7.38 -11.37
CA MET A 454 13.68 6.34 -10.93
C MET A 454 14.88 6.36 -11.91
N MET A 455 15.89 7.16 -11.61
CA MET A 455 17.19 7.07 -12.28
C MET A 455 18.06 6.03 -11.57
#